data_17b5644e5bad65b37a423e6d3b42ae91
#
_entry.id   17b5644e5bad65b37a423e6d3b42ae91
#
_cell.length_a   1.000
_cell.length_b   1.000
_cell.length_c   1.000
_cell.angle_alpha   90.00
_cell.angle_beta   90.00
_cell.angle_gamma   90.00
#
_symmetry.space_group_name_H-M   'P 1'
#
loop_
_entity.id
_entity.type
_entity.pdbx_description
1 polymer ?
#
loop_
_entity_poly.entity_id
_entity_poly.type
_entity_poly.pdbx_seq_one_letter_code
_entity_poly.pdbx_strand_id
1 'polypeptide(L)'
;MAYRILAINPGSTSTKVGCFEGERELFTVNVSHDAEKLKEFPTISSQLSYRKETILQALEDAHMDLRTIDAFVGRGGGLMAVEGGTYIVNETLLEHAVRGANGVAHPAQLGSQIANEFASEFQKPCFVVNPPDTDELTLYARMTGIKGVYRNVHLHALNLKETAIRHSNSHGWRYEDKNYIVCHIGGGISISAHQKGRMIDGNDIVGGDGPMAPTRCGTVPVIEVEKLCGAAEDRREVKSLCTKTGGFVSHLGTSDALEVTKRAAEGDKEAELVWNAMIYQIIRYIGAMAGVLPVSYTHLAYLPRTLPGQ
;
A
#
# COMPACT_ATOMS: atom_id res chain seq x y z
N MET A 1 19.74 23.54 -8.05
CA MET A 1 19.88 23.14 -6.65
C MET A 1 18.98 21.95 -6.41
N ALA A 2 19.46 20.92 -5.72
CA ALA A 2 18.61 19.82 -5.30
C ALA A 2 17.91 20.22 -3.98
N TYR A 3 16.61 19.95 -3.87
CA TYR A 3 15.85 20.19 -2.64
C TYR A 3 16.08 19.07 -1.62
N ARG A 4 16.12 19.43 -0.35
CA ARG A 4 16.11 18.47 0.76
C ARG A 4 14.67 18.20 1.21
N ILE A 5 14.27 16.95 1.16
CA ILE A 5 12.92 16.52 1.47
C ILE A 5 12.96 15.51 2.62
N LEU A 6 12.16 15.74 3.65
CA LEU A 6 11.92 14.76 4.71
C LEU A 6 10.60 14.03 4.45
N ALA A 7 10.69 12.71 4.25
CA ALA A 7 9.54 11.85 4.00
C ALA A 7 9.18 11.02 5.24
N ILE A 8 7.89 10.99 5.60
CA ILE A 8 7.36 10.33 6.80
C ILE A 8 6.31 9.31 6.41
N ASN A 9 6.57 8.03 6.72
CA ASN A 9 5.73 6.90 6.35
C ASN A 9 5.34 6.06 7.58
N PRO A 10 4.26 6.41 8.29
CA PRO A 10 3.77 5.65 9.42
C PRO A 10 3.18 4.30 8.97
N GLY A 11 3.66 3.23 9.60
CA GLY A 11 3.11 1.89 9.53
C GLY A 11 2.44 1.48 10.84
N SER A 12 1.98 0.22 10.94
CA SER A 12 1.27 -0.27 12.13
C SER A 12 2.13 -0.19 13.39
N THR A 13 3.34 -0.74 13.35
CA THR A 13 4.26 -0.85 14.50
C THR A 13 5.55 -0.06 14.34
N SER A 14 5.70 0.68 13.25
CA SER A 14 6.89 1.51 13.02
C SER A 14 6.55 2.71 12.16
N THR A 15 7.46 3.70 12.15
CA THR A 15 7.41 4.82 11.21
C THR A 15 8.75 4.90 10.48
N LYS A 16 8.73 4.77 9.17
CA LYS A 16 9.92 4.98 8.36
C LYS A 16 10.05 6.47 8.05
N VAL A 17 11.23 7.02 8.33
CA VAL A 17 11.57 8.42 8.05
C VAL A 17 12.81 8.43 7.16
N GLY A 18 12.78 9.22 6.10
CA GLY A 18 13.91 9.37 5.19
C GLY A 18 14.13 10.82 4.79
N CYS A 19 15.38 11.24 4.75
CA CYS A 19 15.80 12.53 4.22
C CYS A 19 16.57 12.34 2.92
N PHE A 20 16.17 13.06 1.89
CA PHE A 20 16.75 12.97 0.55
C PHE A 20 17.15 14.35 0.03
N GLU A 21 18.25 14.42 -0.71
CA GLU A 21 18.65 15.59 -1.48
C GLU A 21 18.61 15.25 -2.97
N GLY A 22 17.58 15.64 -3.66
CA GLY A 22 17.25 15.09 -4.98
C GLY A 22 17.01 13.57 -4.88
N GLU A 23 17.78 12.77 -5.59
CA GLU A 23 17.71 11.29 -5.54
C GLU A 23 18.66 10.67 -4.50
N ARG A 24 19.54 11.46 -3.89
CA ARG A 24 20.52 10.98 -2.92
C ARG A 24 19.85 10.83 -1.54
N GLU A 25 19.86 9.62 -1.02
CA GLU A 25 19.50 9.37 0.38
C GLU A 25 20.59 9.94 1.29
N LEU A 26 20.21 10.84 2.20
CA LEU A 26 21.09 11.38 3.23
C LEU A 26 20.97 10.59 4.52
N PHE A 27 19.75 10.14 4.82
CA PHE A 27 19.42 9.48 6.07
C PHE A 27 18.11 8.68 5.90
N THR A 28 18.08 7.50 6.47
CA THR A 28 16.86 6.70 6.61
C THR A 28 16.87 5.97 7.94
N VAL A 29 15.76 6.03 8.65
CA VAL A 29 15.54 5.27 9.89
C VAL A 29 14.16 4.64 9.90
N ASN A 30 14.06 3.45 10.49
CA ASN A 30 12.79 2.81 10.82
C ASN A 30 12.57 2.88 12.33
N VAL A 31 11.78 3.85 12.76
CA VAL A 31 11.47 4.08 14.17
C VAL A 31 10.42 3.05 14.60
N SER A 32 10.80 2.10 15.44
CA SER A 32 9.89 1.12 15.99
C SER A 32 9.06 1.72 17.13
N HIS A 33 7.79 1.35 17.22
CA HIS A 33 6.87 1.75 18.28
C HIS A 33 6.53 0.55 19.15
N ASP A 34 6.52 0.74 20.45
CA ASP A 34 6.11 -0.30 21.40
C ASP A 34 4.66 -0.69 21.18
N ALA A 35 4.42 -1.98 20.90
CA ALA A 35 3.09 -2.51 20.61
C ALA A 35 2.12 -2.36 21.80
N GLU A 36 2.60 -2.50 23.04
CA GLU A 36 1.76 -2.33 24.22
C GLU A 36 1.40 -0.85 24.41
N LYS A 37 2.37 0.05 24.21
CA LYS A 37 2.12 1.48 24.23
C LYS A 37 1.09 1.90 23.17
N LEU A 38 1.15 1.32 21.97
CA LEU A 38 0.18 1.64 20.91
C LEU A 38 -1.26 1.21 21.26
N LYS A 39 -1.45 0.19 22.10
CA LYS A 39 -2.79 -0.24 22.56
C LYS A 39 -3.45 0.74 23.55
N GLU A 40 -2.66 1.60 24.24
CA GLU A 40 -3.18 2.61 25.14
C GLU A 40 -3.94 3.73 24.42
N PHE A 41 -3.72 3.89 23.12
CA PHE A 41 -4.36 4.94 22.33
C PHE A 41 -5.71 4.49 21.80
N PRO A 42 -6.81 5.21 22.10
CA PRO A 42 -8.16 4.81 21.71
C PRO A 42 -8.40 4.93 20.19
N THR A 43 -7.65 5.80 19.51
CA THR A 43 -7.76 6.04 18.06
C THR A 43 -6.38 6.16 17.41
N ILE A 44 -6.34 6.05 16.09
CA ILE A 44 -5.11 6.30 15.33
C ILE A 44 -4.63 7.74 15.54
N SER A 45 -5.53 8.72 15.45
CA SER A 45 -5.18 10.13 15.58
C SER A 45 -4.62 10.49 16.97
N SER A 46 -5.01 9.78 18.03
CA SER A 46 -4.46 9.98 19.35
C SER A 46 -2.99 9.54 19.51
N GLN A 47 -2.43 8.82 18.53
CA GLN A 47 -1.01 8.44 18.50
C GLN A 47 -0.10 9.55 17.96
N LEU A 48 -0.65 10.68 17.49
CA LEU A 48 0.09 11.73 16.78
C LEU A 48 1.29 12.24 17.57
N SER A 49 1.07 12.74 18.76
CA SER A 49 2.12 13.31 19.64
C SER A 49 3.20 12.29 19.97
N TYR A 50 2.80 11.08 20.39
CA TYR A 50 3.73 9.99 20.69
C TYR A 50 4.63 9.66 19.51
N ARG A 51 4.05 9.51 18.31
CA ARG A 51 4.84 9.17 17.11
C ARG A 51 5.73 10.33 16.68
N LYS A 52 5.25 11.57 16.78
CA LYS A 52 6.06 12.77 16.49
C LYS A 52 7.28 12.86 17.41
N GLU A 53 7.08 12.70 18.72
CA GLU A 53 8.17 12.71 19.70
C GLU A 53 9.22 11.62 19.43
N THR A 54 8.77 10.40 19.13
CA THR A 54 9.67 9.29 18.80
C THR A 54 10.47 9.56 17.51
N ILE A 55 9.86 10.21 16.52
CA ILE A 55 10.54 10.63 15.29
C ILE A 55 11.55 11.73 15.58
N LEU A 56 11.18 12.74 16.38
CA LEU A 56 12.09 13.82 16.76
C LEU A 56 13.34 13.27 17.43
N GLN A 57 13.19 12.37 18.38
CA GLN A 57 14.33 11.73 19.05
C GLN A 57 15.25 11.02 18.06
N ALA A 58 14.69 10.26 17.11
CA ALA A 58 15.49 9.57 16.09
C ALA A 58 16.22 10.53 15.14
N LEU A 59 15.64 11.69 14.86
CA LEU A 59 16.27 12.73 14.04
C LEU A 59 17.37 13.46 14.81
N GLU A 60 17.18 13.73 16.11
CA GLU A 60 18.19 14.29 17.00
C GLU A 60 19.39 13.35 17.15
N ASP A 61 19.15 12.07 17.40
CA ASP A 61 20.21 11.04 17.49
C ASP A 61 21.03 10.94 16.19
N ALA A 62 20.40 11.20 15.05
CA ALA A 62 21.04 11.27 13.75
C ALA A 62 21.68 12.64 13.44
N HIS A 63 21.63 13.59 14.36
CA HIS A 63 22.13 14.96 14.19
C HIS A 63 21.52 15.68 12.98
N MET A 64 20.26 15.39 12.65
CA MET A 64 19.54 15.99 11.53
C MET A 64 18.98 17.34 11.88
N ASP A 65 19.46 18.40 11.23
CA ASP A 65 18.93 19.75 11.41
C ASP A 65 17.71 19.99 10.50
N LEU A 66 16.51 19.97 11.10
CA LEU A 66 15.25 20.17 10.39
C LEU A 66 15.10 21.54 9.71
N ARG A 67 15.87 22.55 10.14
CA ARG A 67 15.89 23.88 9.49
C ARG A 67 16.44 23.81 8.06
N THR A 68 17.26 22.79 7.75
CA THR A 68 17.83 22.57 6.43
C THR A 68 16.89 21.87 5.44
N ILE A 69 15.73 21.45 5.90
CA ILE A 69 14.71 20.79 5.08
C ILE A 69 13.95 21.84 4.27
N ASP A 70 13.77 21.60 2.97
CA ASP A 70 13.04 22.49 2.07
C ASP A 70 11.55 22.15 1.99
N ALA A 71 11.19 20.87 2.14
CA ALA A 71 9.82 20.40 2.13
C ALA A 71 9.63 19.13 2.96
N PHE A 72 8.44 18.97 3.53
CA PHE A 72 8.02 17.78 4.26
C PHE A 72 6.99 17.00 3.46
N VAL A 73 7.08 15.68 3.46
CA VAL A 73 6.17 14.79 2.73
C VAL A 73 5.63 13.71 3.65
N GLY A 74 4.32 13.67 3.80
CA GLY A 74 3.63 12.59 4.51
C GLY A 74 3.09 11.53 3.54
N ARG A 75 3.05 10.27 3.96
CA ARG A 75 2.47 9.19 3.14
C ARG A 75 1.03 9.46 2.72
N GLY A 76 0.26 10.20 3.43
CA GLY A 76 -1.18 10.30 3.22
C GLY A 76 -1.92 9.01 3.59
N GLY A 77 -3.23 9.12 3.68
CA GLY A 77 -4.17 8.06 4.04
C GLY A 77 -5.35 8.63 4.80
N GLY A 78 -6.47 7.91 4.80
CA GLY A 78 -7.71 8.37 5.41
C GLY A 78 -8.41 9.49 4.63
N LEU A 79 -8.02 9.73 3.39
CA LEU A 79 -8.58 10.79 2.56
C LEU A 79 -9.82 10.30 1.81
N MET A 80 -10.65 11.22 1.35
CA MET A 80 -11.59 10.90 0.26
C MET A 80 -10.78 10.56 -0.99
N ALA A 81 -11.40 9.80 -1.91
CA ALA A 81 -10.79 9.42 -3.16
C ALA A 81 -10.25 10.63 -3.94
N VAL A 82 -9.02 10.54 -4.41
CA VAL A 82 -8.33 11.58 -5.19
C VAL A 82 -7.69 10.99 -6.45
N GLU A 83 -7.47 11.79 -7.47
CA GLU A 83 -6.66 11.37 -8.62
C GLU A 83 -5.18 11.24 -8.24
N GLY A 84 -4.38 10.58 -9.07
CA GLY A 84 -2.93 10.52 -8.88
C GLY A 84 -2.29 11.91 -9.03
N GLY A 85 -1.35 12.22 -8.12
CA GLY A 85 -0.67 13.51 -8.15
C GLY A 85 0.00 13.87 -6.83
N THR A 86 0.53 15.09 -6.81
CA THR A 86 1.13 15.73 -5.62
C THR A 86 0.19 16.79 -5.08
N TYR A 87 -0.17 16.67 -3.82
CA TYR A 87 -1.12 17.55 -3.15
C TYR A 87 -0.43 18.35 -2.06
N ILE A 88 -0.64 19.66 -2.05
CA ILE A 88 -0.28 20.49 -0.89
C ILE A 88 -1.21 20.12 0.26
N VAL A 89 -0.63 19.88 1.44
CA VAL A 89 -1.41 19.63 2.64
C VAL A 89 -2.11 20.93 3.06
N ASN A 90 -3.42 20.87 3.17
CA ASN A 90 -4.30 21.97 3.57
C ASN A 90 -5.28 21.50 4.65
N GLU A 91 -6.10 22.40 5.18
CA GLU A 91 -7.06 22.12 6.24
C GLU A 91 -8.03 20.98 5.88
N THR A 92 -8.57 20.96 4.66
CA THR A 92 -9.47 19.91 4.20
C THR A 92 -8.80 18.54 4.17
N LEU A 93 -7.56 18.46 3.68
CA LEU A 93 -6.79 17.21 3.66
C LEU A 93 -6.51 16.72 5.08
N LEU A 94 -6.15 17.62 5.98
CA LEU A 94 -5.91 17.28 7.39
C LEU A 94 -7.20 16.81 8.08
N GLU A 95 -8.32 17.51 7.87
CA GLU A 95 -9.63 17.08 8.39
C GLU A 95 -9.99 15.66 7.94
N HIS A 96 -9.81 15.36 6.64
CA HIS A 96 -10.02 14.01 6.11
C HIS A 96 -9.10 12.99 6.80
N ALA A 97 -7.81 13.29 6.91
CA ALA A 97 -6.84 12.39 7.53
C ALA A 97 -7.14 12.13 9.01
N VAL A 98 -7.54 13.16 9.77
CA VAL A 98 -7.88 13.03 11.20
C VAL A 98 -9.08 12.11 11.42
N ARG A 99 -10.17 12.31 10.66
CA ARG A 99 -11.39 11.52 10.82
C ARG A 99 -11.38 10.17 10.10
N GLY A 100 -10.39 9.92 9.22
CA GLY A 100 -10.40 8.73 8.36
C GLY A 100 -11.57 8.75 7.37
N ALA A 101 -11.64 9.78 6.52
CA ALA A 101 -12.80 10.06 5.65
C ALA A 101 -13.14 8.93 4.67
N ASN A 102 -12.16 8.07 4.33
CA ASN A 102 -12.35 6.85 3.53
C ASN A 102 -12.94 5.66 4.31
N GLY A 103 -13.19 5.80 5.62
CA GLY A 103 -13.67 4.73 6.49
C GLY A 103 -12.61 3.67 6.88
N VAL A 104 -11.35 3.89 6.52
CA VAL A 104 -10.24 2.97 6.83
C VAL A 104 -9.39 3.54 7.96
N ALA A 105 -9.38 2.89 9.11
CA ALA A 105 -8.49 3.24 10.21
C ALA A 105 -7.10 2.61 10.01
N HIS A 106 -6.13 3.40 9.58
CA HIS A 106 -4.75 2.95 9.35
C HIS A 106 -3.75 4.06 9.73
N PRO A 107 -2.60 3.73 10.36
CA PRO A 107 -1.60 4.73 10.76
C PRO A 107 -1.06 5.62 9.62
N ALA A 108 -1.20 5.20 8.36
CA ALA A 108 -0.84 6.04 7.21
C ALA A 108 -1.50 7.43 7.25
N GLN A 109 -2.69 7.56 7.85
CA GLN A 109 -3.38 8.84 8.02
C GLN A 109 -2.62 9.84 8.89
N LEU A 110 -1.69 9.38 9.74
CA LEU A 110 -0.83 10.24 10.55
C LEU A 110 0.32 10.86 9.73
N GLY A 111 0.64 10.30 8.56
CA GLY A 111 1.78 10.76 7.76
C GLY A 111 1.68 12.23 7.38
N SER A 112 0.54 12.65 6.82
CA SER A 112 0.28 14.06 6.48
C SER A 112 0.18 14.96 7.71
N GLN A 113 -0.38 14.45 8.81
CA GLN A 113 -0.52 15.20 10.05
C GLN A 113 0.84 15.50 10.69
N ILE A 114 1.71 14.48 10.86
CA ILE A 114 3.05 14.64 11.43
C ILE A 114 3.91 15.53 10.53
N ALA A 115 3.87 15.29 9.20
CA ALA A 115 4.62 16.09 8.25
C ALA A 115 4.21 17.56 8.28
N ASN A 116 2.91 17.84 8.44
CA ASN A 116 2.37 19.19 8.53
C ASN A 116 2.75 19.89 9.83
N GLU A 117 2.83 19.19 10.96
CA GLU A 117 3.31 19.81 12.21
C GLU A 117 4.77 20.26 12.10
N PHE A 118 5.64 19.42 11.51
CA PHE A 118 7.02 19.85 11.24
C PHE A 118 7.07 21.01 10.23
N ALA A 119 6.33 20.89 9.13
CA ALA A 119 6.30 21.94 8.11
C ALA A 119 5.85 23.29 8.67
N SER A 120 4.84 23.31 9.54
CA SER A 120 4.32 24.51 10.19
C SER A 120 5.35 25.13 11.14
N GLU A 121 6.05 24.30 11.92
CA GLU A 121 7.08 24.75 12.86
C GLU A 121 8.25 25.45 12.14
N PHE A 122 8.66 24.91 10.99
CA PHE A 122 9.78 25.45 10.20
C PHE A 122 9.33 26.35 9.04
N GLN A 123 8.03 26.66 8.90
CA GLN A 123 7.45 27.48 7.83
C GLN A 123 7.82 26.96 6.42
N LYS A 124 7.75 25.65 6.22
CA LYS A 124 8.06 24.97 4.97
C LYS A 124 6.81 24.35 4.34
N PRO A 125 6.80 24.10 3.02
CA PRO A 125 5.69 23.41 2.39
C PRO A 125 5.59 21.94 2.84
N CYS A 126 4.33 21.45 2.88
CA CYS A 126 4.01 20.05 3.17
C CYS A 126 3.20 19.44 2.03
N PHE A 127 3.54 18.21 1.65
CA PHE A 127 2.91 17.50 0.55
C PHE A 127 2.51 16.08 0.89
N VAL A 128 1.55 15.57 0.11
CA VAL A 128 1.19 14.16 -0.02
C VAL A 128 1.31 13.78 -1.48
N VAL A 129 1.89 12.62 -1.79
CA VAL A 129 2.12 12.17 -3.17
C VAL A 129 1.46 10.81 -3.36
N ASN A 130 0.59 10.69 -4.37
CA ASN A 130 -0.09 9.44 -4.73
C ASN A 130 -0.52 8.63 -3.49
N PRO A 131 -1.40 9.17 -2.61
CA PRO A 131 -1.79 8.50 -1.38
C PRO A 131 -2.46 7.15 -1.66
N PRO A 132 -2.61 6.28 -0.65
CA PRO A 132 -3.36 5.02 -0.79
C PRO A 132 -4.80 5.22 -1.28
N ASP A 133 -5.34 6.41 -1.09
CA ASP A 133 -6.68 6.84 -1.51
C ASP A 133 -6.73 7.29 -2.99
N THR A 134 -5.65 7.10 -3.75
CA THR A 134 -5.62 7.39 -5.19
C THR A 134 -6.57 6.42 -5.92
N ASP A 135 -7.59 6.98 -6.55
CA ASP A 135 -8.64 6.26 -7.26
C ASP A 135 -8.83 6.83 -8.66
N GLU A 136 -8.37 6.09 -9.65
CA GLU A 136 -8.47 6.43 -11.07
C GLU A 136 -9.23 5.35 -11.85
N LEU A 137 -10.00 4.48 -11.15
CA LEU A 137 -10.78 3.42 -11.77
C LEU A 137 -11.71 3.98 -12.85
N THR A 138 -11.76 3.30 -13.99
CA THR A 138 -12.81 3.56 -14.98
C THR A 138 -14.18 3.23 -14.40
N LEU A 139 -15.23 3.79 -14.99
CA LEU A 139 -16.61 3.46 -14.59
C LEU A 139 -16.90 1.97 -14.75
N TYR A 140 -16.35 1.32 -15.79
CA TYR A 140 -16.50 -0.13 -16.00
C TYR A 140 -15.82 -0.96 -14.91
N ALA A 141 -14.60 -0.58 -14.52
CA ALA A 141 -13.87 -1.24 -13.43
C ALA A 141 -14.57 -1.09 -12.08
N ARG A 142 -15.32 -0.02 -11.88
CA ARG A 142 -16.04 0.29 -10.64
C ARG A 142 -17.34 -0.47 -10.46
N MET A 143 -18.00 -0.84 -11.55
CA MET A 143 -19.30 -1.50 -11.50
C MET A 143 -19.23 -2.91 -10.95
N THR A 144 -20.21 -3.27 -10.11
CA THR A 144 -20.45 -4.65 -9.68
C THR A 144 -21.79 -5.16 -10.23
N GLY A 145 -22.05 -6.44 -10.07
CA GLY A 145 -23.34 -7.05 -10.44
C GLY A 145 -24.52 -6.66 -9.53
N ILE A 146 -24.29 -5.83 -8.49
CA ILE A 146 -25.31 -5.43 -7.53
C ILE A 146 -25.54 -3.92 -7.62
N LYS A 147 -26.78 -3.51 -7.92
CA LYS A 147 -27.16 -2.09 -8.01
C LYS A 147 -26.84 -1.35 -6.71
N GLY A 148 -26.11 -0.25 -6.80
CA GLY A 148 -25.74 0.58 -5.65
C GLY A 148 -24.50 0.10 -4.89
N VAL A 149 -23.91 -1.04 -5.28
CA VAL A 149 -22.65 -1.53 -4.74
C VAL A 149 -21.55 -1.34 -5.78
N TYR A 150 -20.50 -0.62 -5.42
CA TYR A 150 -19.40 -0.29 -6.31
C TYR A 150 -18.08 -0.79 -5.73
N ARG A 151 -17.14 -1.13 -6.61
CA ARG A 151 -15.75 -1.40 -6.19
C ARG A 151 -15.11 -0.09 -5.73
N ASN A 152 -14.44 -0.16 -4.61
CA ASN A 152 -13.44 0.83 -4.21
C ASN A 152 -12.06 0.35 -4.64
N VAL A 153 -11.07 1.20 -4.52
CA VAL A 153 -9.68 0.82 -4.71
C VAL A 153 -8.82 1.42 -3.60
N HIS A 154 -8.10 0.55 -2.91
CA HIS A 154 -7.03 0.94 -1.99
C HIS A 154 -5.80 0.16 -2.41
N LEU A 155 -4.82 0.86 -2.95
CA LEU A 155 -3.62 0.29 -3.54
C LEU A 155 -2.37 0.88 -2.89
N HIS A 156 -1.24 0.26 -3.14
CA HIS A 156 0.06 0.88 -2.88
C HIS A 156 0.39 1.89 -3.99
N ALA A 157 -0.49 2.88 -4.19
CA ALA A 157 -0.53 3.76 -5.36
C ALA A 157 0.81 4.45 -5.63
N LEU A 158 1.45 5.02 -4.59
CA LEU A 158 2.77 5.66 -4.72
C LEU A 158 3.81 4.68 -5.29
N ASN A 159 3.89 3.47 -4.73
CA ASN A 159 4.88 2.48 -5.19
C ASN A 159 4.58 2.02 -6.63
N LEU A 160 3.32 1.78 -6.96
CA LEU A 160 2.90 1.33 -8.29
C LEU A 160 3.21 2.39 -9.35
N LYS A 161 2.81 3.64 -9.12
CA LYS A 161 3.07 4.74 -10.06
C LYS A 161 4.56 5.04 -10.18
N GLU A 162 5.28 5.13 -9.07
CA GLU A 162 6.71 5.43 -9.06
C GLU A 162 7.53 4.34 -9.77
N THR A 163 7.17 3.06 -9.61
CA THR A 163 7.80 1.96 -10.35
C THR A 163 7.62 2.12 -11.85
N ALA A 164 6.42 2.46 -12.32
CA ALA A 164 6.17 2.70 -13.75
C ALA A 164 6.89 3.94 -14.27
N ILE A 165 6.90 5.04 -13.50
CA ILE A 165 7.60 6.29 -13.82
C ILE A 165 9.11 6.04 -13.95
N ARG A 166 9.73 5.40 -12.95
CA ARG A 166 11.18 5.08 -12.98
C ARG A 166 11.55 4.17 -14.14
N HIS A 167 10.73 3.14 -14.38
CA HIS A 167 10.94 2.27 -15.54
C HIS A 167 10.83 3.06 -16.85
N SER A 168 9.84 3.93 -17.02
CA SER A 168 9.73 4.79 -18.20
C SER A 168 10.97 5.66 -18.39
N ASN A 169 11.36 6.38 -17.33
CA ASN A 169 12.50 7.29 -17.34
C ASN A 169 13.82 6.58 -17.71
N SER A 170 14.03 5.36 -17.18
CA SER A 170 15.25 4.57 -17.49
C SER A 170 15.35 4.16 -18.95
N HIS A 171 14.24 4.18 -19.69
CA HIS A 171 14.17 3.88 -21.12
C HIS A 171 14.02 5.16 -21.99
N GLY A 172 14.07 6.34 -21.40
CA GLY A 172 13.84 7.60 -22.10
C GLY A 172 12.39 7.79 -22.57
N TRP A 173 11.43 7.11 -21.94
CA TRP A 173 10.01 7.24 -22.23
C TRP A 173 9.31 8.13 -21.21
N ARG A 174 8.15 8.63 -21.58
CA ARG A 174 7.24 9.25 -20.63
C ARG A 174 6.23 8.21 -20.15
N TYR A 175 5.93 8.21 -18.87
CA TYR A 175 4.95 7.30 -18.25
C TYR A 175 3.55 7.46 -18.90
N GLU A 176 3.18 8.69 -19.26
CA GLU A 176 1.90 9.03 -19.89
C GLU A 176 1.75 8.49 -21.33
N ASP A 177 2.84 8.07 -21.95
CA ASP A 177 2.83 7.54 -23.32
C ASP A 177 2.75 5.99 -23.37
N LYS A 178 2.82 5.34 -22.20
CA LYS A 178 2.91 3.88 -22.09
C LYS A 178 1.76 3.29 -21.27
N ASN A 179 1.55 1.99 -21.49
CA ASN A 179 0.69 1.16 -20.67
C ASN A 179 1.56 0.24 -19.81
N TYR A 180 1.15 0.02 -18.57
CA TYR A 180 1.86 -0.84 -17.61
C TYR A 180 0.91 -1.75 -16.87
N ILE A 181 1.40 -2.93 -16.50
CA ILE A 181 0.85 -3.71 -15.40
C ILE A 181 1.92 -3.70 -14.31
N VAL A 182 1.57 -3.19 -13.15
CA VAL A 182 2.51 -3.07 -12.04
C VAL A 182 2.02 -3.89 -10.87
N CYS A 183 2.94 -4.65 -10.27
CA CYS A 183 2.68 -5.48 -9.11
C CYS A 183 3.54 -5.02 -7.94
N HIS A 184 2.89 -4.71 -6.84
CA HIS A 184 3.52 -4.59 -5.53
C HIS A 184 3.25 -5.89 -4.76
N ILE A 185 4.29 -6.61 -4.39
CA ILE A 185 4.20 -7.88 -3.66
C ILE A 185 4.85 -7.70 -2.30
N GLY A 186 4.05 -7.73 -1.24
CA GLY A 186 4.49 -7.55 0.14
C GLY A 186 3.49 -8.22 1.09
N GLY A 187 3.34 -7.73 2.32
CA GLY A 187 2.33 -8.22 3.27
C GLY A 187 0.89 -8.08 2.76
N GLY A 188 0.65 -7.12 1.85
CA GLY A 188 -0.48 -7.03 0.94
C GLY A 188 0.02 -7.02 -0.50
N ILE A 189 -0.83 -7.42 -1.46
CA ILE A 189 -0.48 -7.48 -2.87
C ILE A 189 -1.40 -6.57 -3.66
N SER A 190 -0.80 -5.63 -4.41
CA SER A 190 -1.51 -4.75 -5.33
C SER A 190 -1.09 -5.04 -6.77
N ILE A 191 -2.06 -5.24 -7.64
CA ILE A 191 -1.84 -5.42 -9.07
C ILE A 191 -2.74 -4.41 -9.79
N SER A 192 -2.16 -3.56 -10.62
CA SER A 192 -2.88 -2.48 -11.29
C SER A 192 -2.55 -2.40 -12.77
N ALA A 193 -3.55 -2.01 -13.56
CA ALA A 193 -3.43 -1.69 -14.97
C ALA A 193 -3.28 -0.17 -15.11
N HIS A 194 -2.20 0.27 -15.74
CA HIS A 194 -1.95 1.68 -16.00
C HIS A 194 -2.09 1.94 -17.49
N GLN A 195 -2.97 2.85 -17.86
CA GLN A 195 -3.13 3.33 -19.21
C GLN A 195 -2.72 4.79 -19.29
N LYS A 196 -1.64 5.07 -20.01
CA LYS A 196 -1.18 6.44 -20.27
C LYS A 196 -1.14 7.31 -19.01
N GLY A 197 -0.45 6.84 -17.98
CA GLY A 197 -0.26 7.58 -16.73
C GLY A 197 -1.36 7.43 -15.69
N ARG A 198 -2.47 6.73 -15.98
CA ARG A 198 -3.60 6.54 -15.04
C ARG A 198 -3.76 5.07 -14.64
N MET A 199 -4.01 4.80 -13.38
CA MET A 199 -4.35 3.46 -12.87
C MET A 199 -5.84 3.18 -13.13
N ILE A 200 -6.16 2.64 -14.31
CA ILE A 200 -7.54 2.47 -14.78
C ILE A 200 -8.28 1.29 -14.16
N ASP A 201 -7.56 0.33 -13.61
CA ASP A 201 -8.07 -0.82 -12.85
C ASP A 201 -7.02 -1.32 -11.86
N GLY A 202 -7.47 -2.03 -10.83
CA GLY A 202 -6.63 -2.66 -9.81
C GLY A 202 -7.48 -3.32 -8.74
N ASN A 203 -6.84 -4.09 -7.86
CA ASN A 203 -7.54 -4.78 -6.77
C ASN A 203 -7.59 -3.94 -5.50
N ASP A 204 -8.64 -4.10 -4.69
CA ASP A 204 -8.78 -3.47 -3.37
C ASP A 204 -8.15 -4.35 -2.28
N ILE A 205 -6.95 -3.97 -1.83
CA ILE A 205 -6.22 -4.71 -0.78
C ILE A 205 -6.88 -4.62 0.60
N VAL A 206 -7.81 -3.71 0.81
CA VAL A 206 -8.54 -3.52 2.08
C VAL A 206 -9.91 -4.18 2.01
N GLY A 207 -10.56 -4.17 0.84
CA GLY A 207 -11.88 -4.74 0.61
C GLY A 207 -11.91 -6.25 0.40
N GLY A 208 -10.75 -6.93 0.39
CA GLY A 208 -10.67 -8.38 0.18
C GLY A 208 -10.75 -8.79 -1.29
N ASP A 209 -10.45 -7.87 -2.21
CA ASP A 209 -10.31 -8.17 -3.64
C ASP A 209 -8.83 -8.41 -3.98
N GLY A 210 -8.58 -9.24 -4.98
CA GLY A 210 -7.22 -9.51 -5.45
C GLY A 210 -6.71 -10.92 -5.14
N PRO A 211 -5.42 -11.18 -5.34
CA PRO A 211 -4.79 -12.43 -4.93
C PRO A 211 -4.69 -12.50 -3.40
N MET A 212 -4.70 -13.71 -2.84
CA MET A 212 -4.33 -13.85 -1.44
C MET A 212 -2.92 -13.35 -1.21
N ALA A 213 -2.68 -12.80 -0.02
CA ALA A 213 -1.40 -12.26 0.39
C ALA A 213 -1.00 -12.83 1.77
N PRO A 214 0.21 -12.60 2.26
CA PRO A 214 0.62 -13.12 3.57
C PRO A 214 -0.39 -12.91 4.70
N THR A 215 -1.11 -11.80 4.73
CA THR A 215 -2.06 -11.45 5.79
C THR A 215 -3.51 -11.24 5.32
N ARG A 216 -3.86 -11.55 4.06
CA ARG A 216 -5.17 -11.26 3.47
C ARG A 216 -5.71 -12.45 2.70
N CYS A 217 -7.02 -12.66 2.78
CA CYS A 217 -7.68 -13.81 2.13
C CYS A 217 -7.65 -13.75 0.60
N GLY A 218 -7.54 -12.55 0.00
CA GLY A 218 -7.80 -12.37 -1.43
C GLY A 218 -9.28 -12.54 -1.77
N THR A 219 -9.57 -12.76 -3.06
CA THR A 219 -10.94 -12.98 -3.53
C THR A 219 -11.44 -14.35 -3.09
N VAL A 220 -12.49 -14.36 -2.30
CA VAL A 220 -13.22 -15.56 -1.81
C VAL A 220 -14.61 -15.58 -2.44
N PRO A 221 -15.19 -16.75 -2.76
CA PRO A 221 -16.57 -16.84 -3.21
C PRO A 221 -17.53 -16.18 -2.21
N VAL A 222 -18.40 -15.29 -2.72
CA VAL A 222 -19.28 -14.45 -1.87
C VAL A 222 -20.15 -15.28 -0.93
N ILE A 223 -20.67 -16.42 -1.39
CA ILE A 223 -21.52 -17.30 -0.58
C ILE A 223 -20.73 -17.92 0.59
N GLU A 224 -19.44 -18.19 0.41
CA GLU A 224 -18.62 -18.72 1.53
C GLU A 224 -18.37 -17.63 2.59
N VAL A 225 -18.19 -16.38 2.17
CA VAL A 225 -18.09 -15.25 3.10
C VAL A 225 -19.42 -15.03 3.85
N GLU A 226 -20.56 -15.16 3.16
CA GLU A 226 -21.89 -15.07 3.79
C GLU A 226 -22.08 -16.15 4.85
N LYS A 227 -21.73 -17.41 4.57
CA LYS A 227 -21.76 -18.52 5.54
C LYS A 227 -20.88 -18.26 6.76
N LEU A 228 -19.65 -17.76 6.55
CA LEU A 228 -18.76 -17.38 7.66
C LEU A 228 -19.38 -16.27 8.51
N CYS A 229 -19.99 -15.25 7.90
CA CYS A 229 -20.69 -14.19 8.62
C CYS A 229 -21.91 -14.67 9.38
N GLY A 230 -22.62 -15.68 8.86
CA GLY A 230 -23.77 -16.31 9.52
C GLY A 230 -23.40 -17.20 10.69
N ALA A 231 -22.20 -17.81 10.65
CA ALA A 231 -21.69 -18.71 11.69
C ALA A 231 -20.89 -17.98 12.80
N ALA A 232 -20.36 -16.79 12.51
CA ALA A 232 -19.52 -16.05 13.46
C ALA A 232 -20.38 -15.38 14.55
N GLU A 233 -19.94 -15.48 15.81
CA GLU A 233 -20.51 -14.72 16.92
C GLU A 233 -20.22 -13.22 16.79
N ASP A 234 -19.04 -12.88 16.26
CA ASP A 234 -18.60 -11.52 16.00
C ASP A 234 -18.15 -11.33 14.55
N ARG A 235 -18.85 -10.48 13.80
CA ARG A 235 -18.49 -10.15 12.40
C ARG A 235 -17.08 -9.55 12.26
N ARG A 236 -16.50 -9.00 13.34
CA ARG A 236 -15.11 -8.49 13.34
C ARG A 236 -14.10 -9.60 13.10
N GLU A 237 -14.38 -10.83 13.49
CA GLU A 237 -13.54 -12.00 13.22
C GLU A 237 -13.46 -12.28 11.72
N VAL A 238 -14.60 -12.30 11.03
CA VAL A 238 -14.63 -12.49 9.56
C VAL A 238 -13.93 -11.34 8.85
N LYS A 239 -14.13 -10.09 9.31
CA LYS A 239 -13.39 -8.95 8.79
C LYS A 239 -11.89 -9.11 8.99
N SER A 240 -11.45 -9.64 10.14
CA SER A 240 -10.04 -9.92 10.41
C SER A 240 -9.48 -10.98 9.45
N LEU A 241 -10.19 -12.09 9.22
CA LEU A 241 -9.81 -13.09 8.23
C LEU A 241 -9.62 -12.48 6.83
N CYS A 242 -10.49 -11.57 6.45
CA CYS A 242 -10.37 -10.91 5.14
C CYS A 242 -9.15 -9.98 5.04
N THR A 243 -8.79 -9.28 6.13
CA THR A 243 -7.89 -8.10 6.05
C THR A 243 -6.60 -8.18 6.84
N LYS A 244 -6.45 -9.14 7.78
CA LYS A 244 -5.31 -9.20 8.71
C LYS A 244 -4.80 -10.62 8.99
N THR A 245 -5.69 -11.59 9.10
CA THR A 245 -5.38 -12.95 9.54
C THR A 245 -5.69 -14.02 8.47
N GLY A 246 -5.97 -13.60 7.24
CA GLY A 246 -6.09 -14.48 6.08
C GLY A 246 -4.74 -14.83 5.44
N GLY A 247 -4.77 -15.47 4.30
CA GLY A 247 -3.58 -15.83 3.54
C GLY A 247 -2.66 -16.78 4.29
N PHE A 248 -1.36 -16.50 4.30
CA PHE A 248 -0.37 -17.35 4.99
C PHE A 248 -0.66 -17.48 6.49
N VAL A 249 -1.09 -16.39 7.14
CA VAL A 249 -1.45 -16.44 8.57
C VAL A 249 -2.53 -17.47 8.83
N SER A 250 -3.58 -17.50 8.01
CA SER A 250 -4.70 -18.44 8.17
C SER A 250 -4.30 -19.90 7.92
N HIS A 251 -3.44 -20.15 6.92
CA HIS A 251 -3.04 -21.50 6.54
C HIS A 251 -1.84 -22.02 7.32
N LEU A 252 -0.86 -21.14 7.61
CA LEU A 252 0.48 -21.55 8.06
C LEU A 252 0.88 -20.97 9.41
N GLY A 253 0.05 -20.07 9.99
CA GLY A 253 0.31 -19.42 11.28
C GLY A 253 1.40 -18.33 11.23
N THR A 254 1.94 -18.02 10.06
CA THR A 254 3.00 -17.01 9.89
C THR A 254 2.68 -16.06 8.73
N SER A 255 3.16 -14.82 8.80
CA SER A 255 3.13 -13.86 7.68
C SER A 255 4.48 -13.71 6.99
N ASP A 256 5.50 -14.43 7.46
CA ASP A 256 6.86 -14.33 6.94
C ASP A 256 7.00 -15.18 5.66
N ALA A 257 7.07 -14.52 4.52
CA ALA A 257 7.22 -15.17 3.21
C ALA A 257 8.56 -15.93 3.09
N LEU A 258 9.61 -15.48 3.78
CA LEU A 258 10.89 -16.17 3.79
C LEU A 258 10.80 -17.49 4.57
N GLU A 259 10.13 -17.50 5.72
CA GLU A 259 9.84 -18.72 6.47
C GLU A 259 9.03 -19.72 5.63
N VAL A 260 7.96 -19.24 4.95
CA VAL A 260 7.13 -20.10 4.10
C VAL A 260 7.93 -20.73 2.97
N THR A 261 8.76 -19.95 2.27
CA THR A 261 9.62 -20.48 1.19
C THR A 261 10.65 -21.48 1.70
N LYS A 262 11.20 -21.25 2.89
CA LYS A 262 12.14 -22.18 3.53
C LYS A 262 11.45 -23.49 3.89
N ARG A 263 10.29 -23.46 4.54
CA ARG A 263 9.48 -24.65 4.87
C ARG A 263 9.13 -25.45 3.61
N ALA A 264 8.71 -24.75 2.54
CA ALA A 264 8.41 -25.42 1.26
C ALA A 264 9.65 -26.13 0.67
N ALA A 265 10.82 -25.50 0.72
CA ALA A 265 12.07 -26.08 0.24
C ALA A 265 12.54 -27.28 1.09
N GLU A 266 12.20 -27.31 2.38
CA GLU A 266 12.47 -28.41 3.31
C GLU A 266 11.43 -29.55 3.21
N GLY A 267 10.45 -29.46 2.32
CA GLY A 267 9.47 -30.52 2.00
C GLY A 267 8.12 -30.39 2.70
N ASP A 268 7.83 -29.27 3.37
CA ASP A 268 6.49 -28.96 3.89
C ASP A 268 5.50 -28.76 2.74
N LYS A 269 4.66 -29.76 2.50
CA LYS A 269 3.71 -29.77 1.38
C LYS A 269 2.58 -28.74 1.51
N GLU A 270 2.21 -28.38 2.72
CA GLU A 270 1.20 -27.33 2.93
C GLU A 270 1.79 -25.95 2.62
N ALA A 271 3.01 -25.66 3.09
CA ALA A 271 3.71 -24.43 2.76
C ALA A 271 3.94 -24.30 1.23
N GLU A 272 4.35 -25.39 0.57
CA GLU A 272 4.52 -25.43 -0.89
C GLU A 272 3.20 -25.12 -1.63
N LEU A 273 2.10 -25.77 -1.21
CA LEU A 273 0.77 -25.57 -1.81
C LEU A 273 0.29 -24.12 -1.66
N VAL A 274 0.37 -23.58 -0.44
CA VAL A 274 -0.11 -22.22 -0.13
C VAL A 274 0.73 -21.17 -0.85
N TRP A 275 2.04 -21.34 -0.89
CA TRP A 275 2.94 -20.47 -1.67
C TRP A 275 2.60 -20.47 -3.16
N ASN A 276 2.48 -21.67 -3.76
CA ASN A 276 2.18 -21.81 -5.17
C ASN A 276 0.77 -21.28 -5.52
N ALA A 277 -0.21 -21.46 -4.63
CA ALA A 277 -1.55 -20.90 -4.80
C ALA A 277 -1.52 -19.36 -4.83
N MET A 278 -0.75 -18.72 -3.95
CA MET A 278 -0.56 -17.25 -4.00
C MET A 278 0.04 -16.81 -5.35
N ILE A 279 1.11 -17.46 -5.80
CA ILE A 279 1.75 -17.15 -7.08
C ILE A 279 0.78 -17.34 -8.24
N TYR A 280 0.01 -18.43 -8.24
CA TYR A 280 -1.00 -18.69 -9.25
C TYR A 280 -2.06 -17.59 -9.32
N GLN A 281 -2.54 -17.11 -8.15
CA GLN A 281 -3.51 -16.02 -8.08
C GLN A 281 -2.90 -14.71 -8.59
N ILE A 282 -1.65 -14.39 -8.26
CA ILE A 282 -0.95 -13.22 -8.81
C ILE A 282 -0.93 -13.28 -10.35
N ILE A 283 -0.56 -14.41 -10.93
CA ILE A 283 -0.54 -14.60 -12.39
C ILE A 283 -1.92 -14.39 -13.01
N ARG A 284 -2.98 -14.90 -12.38
CA ARG A 284 -4.36 -14.67 -12.84
C ARG A 284 -4.73 -13.19 -12.87
N TYR A 285 -4.39 -12.45 -11.84
CA TYR A 285 -4.67 -11.00 -11.74
C TYR A 285 -3.83 -10.21 -12.75
N ILE A 286 -2.58 -10.58 -12.99
CA ILE A 286 -1.78 -9.99 -14.07
C ILE A 286 -2.47 -10.21 -15.43
N GLY A 287 -2.95 -11.43 -15.68
CA GLY A 287 -3.70 -11.74 -16.89
C GLY A 287 -4.99 -10.92 -17.05
N ALA A 288 -5.74 -10.73 -15.96
CA ALA A 288 -6.93 -9.88 -15.94
C ALA A 288 -6.58 -8.42 -16.29
N MET A 289 -5.52 -7.86 -15.66
CA MET A 289 -5.06 -6.49 -15.96
C MET A 289 -4.55 -6.35 -17.40
N ALA A 290 -3.96 -7.40 -17.99
CA ALA A 290 -3.58 -7.41 -19.40
C ALA A 290 -4.79 -7.33 -20.32
N GLY A 291 -5.88 -8.00 -19.95
CA GLY A 291 -7.11 -8.03 -20.74
C GLY A 291 -7.87 -6.71 -20.80
N VAL A 292 -7.71 -5.83 -19.79
CA VAL A 292 -8.40 -4.52 -19.75
C VAL A 292 -7.60 -3.39 -20.40
N LEU A 293 -6.32 -3.62 -20.66
CA LEU A 293 -5.49 -2.66 -21.38
C LEU A 293 -5.70 -2.78 -22.89
N PRO A 294 -5.76 -1.68 -23.65
CA PRO A 294 -5.75 -1.71 -25.11
C PRO A 294 -4.36 -2.12 -25.56
N VAL A 295 -4.12 -3.42 -25.61
CA VAL A 295 -2.89 -4.02 -26.12
C VAL A 295 -3.15 -4.64 -27.47
N SER A 296 -2.24 -4.44 -28.41
CA SER A 296 -2.19 -5.23 -29.64
C SER A 296 -1.75 -6.65 -29.24
N TYR A 297 -2.60 -7.63 -29.43
CA TYR A 297 -2.42 -9.03 -28.97
C TYR A 297 -1.24 -9.78 -29.63
N THR A 298 -0.31 -9.10 -30.26
CA THR A 298 0.78 -9.72 -30.99
C THR A 298 1.94 -10.26 -30.18
N HIS A 299 2.03 -10.01 -28.87
CA HIS A 299 3.15 -10.48 -28.07
C HIS A 299 2.75 -10.84 -26.63
N LEU A 300 2.03 -11.96 -26.47
CA LEU A 300 2.08 -12.71 -25.22
C LEU A 300 3.33 -13.60 -25.27
N ALA A 301 4.47 -13.07 -24.84
CA ALA A 301 5.65 -13.88 -24.62
C ALA A 301 5.44 -14.69 -23.33
N TYR A 302 5.11 -15.98 -23.49
CA TYR A 302 5.19 -16.95 -22.41
C TYR A 302 6.68 -17.20 -22.13
N LEU A 303 7.18 -16.71 -21.01
CA LEU A 303 8.46 -17.15 -20.47
C LEU A 303 8.24 -18.47 -19.72
N PRO A 304 8.73 -19.61 -20.25
CA PRO A 304 8.64 -20.87 -19.52
C PRO A 304 9.43 -20.74 -18.22
N ARG A 305 8.80 -21.10 -17.10
CA ARG A 305 9.50 -21.27 -15.83
C ARG A 305 10.51 -22.40 -16.00
N THR A 306 11.78 -22.07 -15.96
CA THR A 306 12.79 -23.05 -15.51
C THR A 306 12.68 -23.10 -13.98
N LEU A 307 12.02 -24.12 -13.46
CA LEU A 307 12.19 -24.50 -12.07
C LEU A 307 13.66 -24.88 -11.89
N PRO A 308 14.36 -24.39 -10.86
CA PRO A 308 15.69 -24.90 -10.54
C PRO A 308 15.50 -26.35 -10.08
N GLY A 309 15.98 -27.31 -10.86
CA GLY A 309 16.10 -28.72 -10.50
C GLY A 309 15.07 -29.64 -11.18
N GLN A 310 15.07 -29.74 -12.51
CA GLN A 310 14.83 -30.98 -13.28
C GLN A 310 15.93 -31.16 -14.30
#